data_73e652d97aa6cc3d1c14a95649c68ac0
#
_entry.id   73e652d97aa6cc3d1c14a95649c68ac0
#
_cell.length_a   1.000
_cell.length_b   1.000
_cell.length_c   1.000
_cell.angle_alpha   90.00
_cell.angle_beta   90.00
_cell.angle_gamma   90.00
#
_symmetry.space_group_name_H-M   'P 1'
#
loop_
_entity.id
_entity.type
_entity.pdbx_description
1 polymer ?
#
loop_
_entity_poly.entity_id
_entity_poly.type
_entity_poly.pdbx_seq_one_letter_code
_entity_poly.pdbx_strand_id
1 'polypeptide(L)'
;MQLIIDGLLADRGEEPVDAFLDVKAVKKLFEKFILGFYMKECPQITAVSRCIDWALDDGFSDLLPGMSDIIELSRGESTLIIVPEFSFKPAQSGLYGSDTLRPDPLYRIFSYVKNESYNTANPVHGLLLYASTDGSTGLNHEYSMSGNQIWVRSFNLDRNFKELFMDLKSIAIEHFGEFQG
;
A
#
# COMPACT_ATOMS: atom_id res chain seq x y z
N MET A 1 8.41 6.54 -16.40
CA MET A 1 8.23 6.85 -14.98
C MET A 1 9.51 7.38 -14.35
N GLN A 2 10.67 6.77 -14.65
CA GLN A 2 12.00 7.25 -14.24
C GLN A 2 12.22 8.73 -14.57
N LEU A 3 11.97 9.15 -15.81
CA LEU A 3 12.13 10.55 -16.27
C LEU A 3 11.27 11.58 -15.50
N ILE A 4 10.13 11.17 -14.95
CA ILE A 4 9.27 12.07 -14.15
C ILE A 4 9.82 12.19 -12.73
N ILE A 5 10.32 11.10 -12.17
CA ILE A 5 10.93 11.07 -10.83
C ILE A 5 12.28 11.79 -10.84
N ASP A 6 13.12 11.55 -11.86
CA ASP A 6 14.41 12.21 -12.02
C ASP A 6 14.25 13.72 -12.27
N GLY A 7 13.22 14.13 -13.02
CA GLY A 7 12.89 15.55 -13.22
C GLY A 7 12.40 16.26 -11.95
N LEU A 8 11.73 15.54 -11.06
CA LEU A 8 11.26 16.06 -9.76
C LEU A 8 12.37 16.12 -8.70
N LEU A 9 13.39 15.29 -8.81
CA LEU A 9 14.50 15.23 -7.83
C LEU A 9 15.72 16.09 -8.22
N ALA A 10 15.88 16.45 -9.50
CA ALA A 10 17.08 17.12 -10.02
C ALA A 10 17.09 18.65 -9.90
N ASP A 11 15.95 19.30 -9.58
CA ASP A 11 15.83 20.77 -9.66
C ASP A 11 15.70 21.43 -8.27
N ARG A 12 16.55 21.06 -7.26
CA ARG A 12 16.29 21.61 -5.93
C ARG A 12 17.47 22.02 -5.06
N GLY A 13 17.46 23.31 -4.86
CA GLY A 13 18.08 24.07 -3.77
C GLY A 13 17.10 24.90 -2.95
N GLU A 14 15.80 24.53 -2.77
CA GLU A 14 14.86 25.40 -2.01
C GLU A 14 13.76 24.65 -1.25
N GLU A 15 13.64 24.98 0.05
CA GLU A 15 12.54 24.96 1.03
C GLU A 15 11.84 23.61 1.39
N PRO A 16 11.65 23.34 2.70
CA PRO A 16 11.02 22.09 3.22
C PRO A 16 9.55 21.87 2.80
N VAL A 17 8.84 22.95 2.44
CA VAL A 17 7.41 22.89 2.04
C VAL A 17 7.26 22.24 0.66
N ASP A 18 8.14 22.55 -0.26
CA ASP A 18 8.12 21.98 -1.62
C ASP A 18 8.44 20.49 -1.63
N ALA A 19 9.41 20.06 -0.82
CA ALA A 19 9.74 18.64 -0.68
C ALA A 19 8.56 17.82 -0.15
N PHE A 20 7.77 18.37 0.77
CA PHE A 20 6.60 17.70 1.33
C PHE A 20 5.44 17.58 0.31
N LEU A 21 5.24 18.62 -0.51
CA LEU A 21 4.24 18.58 -1.58
C LEU A 21 4.59 17.54 -2.64
N ASP A 22 5.87 17.36 -2.94
CA ASP A 22 6.33 16.36 -3.90
C ASP A 22 6.16 14.93 -3.40
N VAL A 23 6.44 14.66 -2.13
CA VAL A 23 6.22 13.33 -1.54
C VAL A 23 4.75 12.94 -1.62
N LYS A 24 3.82 13.87 -1.37
CA LYS A 24 2.39 13.62 -1.55
C LYS A 24 2.01 13.36 -3.01
N ALA A 25 2.57 14.14 -3.93
CA ALA A 25 2.31 13.96 -5.36
C ALA A 25 2.83 12.61 -5.86
N VAL A 26 4.04 12.21 -5.45
CA VAL A 26 4.65 10.92 -5.78
C VAL A 26 3.83 9.77 -5.19
N LYS A 27 3.41 9.87 -3.93
CA LYS A 27 2.54 8.87 -3.31
C LYS A 27 1.25 8.69 -4.09
N LYS A 28 0.60 9.80 -4.47
CA LYS A 28 -0.65 9.76 -5.26
C LYS A 28 -0.46 9.19 -6.66
N LEU A 29 0.70 9.46 -7.28
CA LEU A 29 1.05 8.87 -8.56
C LEU A 29 1.27 7.36 -8.44
N PHE A 30 1.95 6.92 -7.39
CA PHE A 30 2.17 5.51 -7.09
C PHE A 30 0.84 4.77 -6.85
N GLU A 31 -0.07 5.33 -6.06
CA GLU A 31 -1.43 4.81 -5.87
C GLU A 31 -2.16 4.64 -7.20
N LYS A 32 -2.19 5.68 -8.03
CA LYS A 32 -2.83 5.64 -9.36
C LYS A 32 -2.19 4.59 -10.28
N PHE A 33 -0.88 4.43 -10.21
CA PHE A 33 -0.18 3.43 -10.99
C PHE A 33 -0.60 2.01 -10.59
N ILE A 34 -0.64 1.70 -9.29
CA ILE A 34 -1.06 0.39 -8.79
C ILE A 34 -2.51 0.11 -9.16
N LEU A 35 -3.41 1.06 -8.89
CA LEU A 35 -4.83 0.93 -9.22
C LEU A 35 -5.03 0.70 -10.73
N GLY A 36 -4.41 1.54 -11.56
CA GLY A 36 -4.49 1.43 -13.01
C GLY A 36 -3.95 0.11 -13.54
N PHE A 37 -2.88 -0.41 -12.93
CA PHE A 37 -2.35 -1.73 -13.25
C PHE A 37 -3.40 -2.82 -13.01
N TYR A 38 -3.97 -2.92 -11.82
CA TYR A 38 -4.93 -3.99 -11.51
C TYR A 38 -6.21 -3.89 -12.34
N MET A 39 -6.72 -2.67 -12.54
CA MET A 39 -7.89 -2.46 -13.39
C MET A 39 -7.69 -2.91 -14.84
N LYS A 40 -6.47 -2.73 -15.37
CA LYS A 40 -6.17 -3.02 -16.78
C LYS A 40 -5.69 -4.45 -17.01
N GLU A 41 -4.80 -4.92 -16.14
CA GLU A 41 -4.04 -6.16 -16.37
C GLU A 41 -4.57 -7.36 -15.59
N CYS A 42 -5.49 -7.13 -14.65
CA CYS A 42 -6.10 -8.18 -13.83
C CYS A 42 -7.64 -8.06 -13.85
N PRO A 43 -8.30 -8.21 -15.03
CA PRO A 43 -9.75 -8.00 -15.15
C PRO A 43 -10.60 -9.00 -14.33
N GLN A 44 -9.99 -10.08 -13.83
CA GLN A 44 -10.61 -11.08 -12.95
C GLN A 44 -10.72 -10.60 -11.48
N ILE A 45 -10.07 -9.48 -11.16
CA ILE A 45 -10.10 -8.85 -9.85
C ILE A 45 -10.83 -7.51 -9.98
N THR A 46 -11.72 -7.22 -9.06
CA THR A 46 -12.25 -5.87 -8.91
C THR A 46 -11.24 -5.03 -8.14
N ALA A 47 -10.77 -3.94 -8.74
CA ALA A 47 -9.84 -3.00 -8.12
C ALA A 47 -10.49 -1.62 -8.03
N VAL A 48 -10.57 -1.07 -6.81
CA VAL A 48 -11.18 0.24 -6.54
C VAL A 48 -10.35 1.02 -5.52
N SER A 49 -10.38 2.35 -5.62
CA SER A 49 -9.94 3.23 -4.54
C SER A 49 -11.18 3.77 -3.83
N ARG A 50 -11.28 3.52 -2.54
CA ARG A 50 -12.43 3.93 -1.72
C ARG A 50 -12.01 4.31 -0.31
N CYS A 51 -12.94 4.83 0.47
CA CYS A 51 -12.79 4.95 1.92
C CYS A 51 -13.35 3.69 2.58
N ILE A 52 -12.75 3.32 3.71
CA ILE A 52 -13.29 2.29 4.61
C ILE A 52 -14.12 2.99 5.67
N ASP A 53 -15.28 2.43 5.96
CA ASP A 53 -16.14 2.95 7.01
C ASP A 53 -15.69 2.45 8.38
N TRP A 54 -15.82 3.30 9.40
CA TRP A 54 -15.60 2.89 10.78
C TRP A 54 -16.64 1.85 11.19
N ALA A 55 -16.17 0.79 11.82
CA ALA A 55 -17.05 -0.18 12.48
C ALA A 55 -17.50 0.37 13.84
N LEU A 56 -18.67 0.99 13.86
CA LEU A 56 -19.20 1.70 15.02
C LEU A 56 -20.35 0.93 15.66
N ASP A 57 -20.30 0.72 16.96
CA ASP A 57 -21.35 0.03 17.72
C ASP A 57 -22.60 0.91 17.88
N ASP A 58 -22.44 2.23 17.96
CA ASP A 58 -23.52 3.21 18.19
C ASP A 58 -23.83 4.08 16.95
N GLY A 59 -23.05 3.93 15.87
CA GLY A 59 -23.18 4.69 14.63
C GLY A 59 -22.73 6.17 14.73
N PHE A 60 -22.13 6.61 15.85
CA PHE A 60 -21.67 7.98 16.03
C PHE A 60 -20.28 8.19 15.43
N SER A 61 -20.19 8.98 14.36
CA SER A 61 -18.97 9.17 13.56
C SER A 61 -18.41 10.58 13.55
N ASP A 62 -18.95 11.50 14.35
CA ASP A 62 -18.51 12.90 14.38
C ASP A 62 -17.02 13.00 14.70
N LEU A 63 -16.28 13.80 13.91
CA LEU A 63 -14.85 14.03 14.04
C LEU A 63 -13.93 12.82 13.80
N LEU A 64 -14.46 11.67 13.40
CA LEU A 64 -13.62 10.54 13.01
C LEU A 64 -12.93 10.84 11.67
N PRO A 65 -11.60 10.60 11.56
CA PRO A 65 -10.90 10.80 10.30
C PRO A 65 -11.35 9.76 9.27
N GLY A 66 -11.39 10.15 7.98
CA GLY A 66 -11.63 9.20 6.91
C GLY A 66 -10.49 8.19 6.77
N MET A 67 -10.83 6.92 6.53
CA MET A 67 -9.86 5.87 6.19
C MET A 67 -9.72 5.77 4.67
N SER A 68 -8.95 6.69 4.10
CA SER A 68 -8.70 6.84 2.66
C SER A 68 -7.28 6.42 2.26
N ASP A 69 -6.90 6.70 1.02
CA ASP A 69 -5.60 6.41 0.42
C ASP A 69 -5.30 4.89 0.39
N ILE A 70 -6.32 4.13 0.01
CA ILE A 70 -6.23 2.68 -0.14
C ILE A 70 -6.64 2.24 -1.54
N ILE A 71 -6.17 1.07 -1.91
CA ILE A 71 -6.66 0.30 -3.05
C ILE A 71 -7.22 -1.01 -2.50
N GLU A 72 -8.48 -1.26 -2.78
CA GLU A 72 -9.10 -2.54 -2.51
C GLU A 72 -9.06 -3.40 -3.75
N LEU A 73 -8.59 -4.61 -3.58
CA LEU A 73 -8.69 -5.68 -4.56
C LEU A 73 -9.65 -6.73 -4.01
N SER A 74 -10.62 -7.16 -4.81
CA SER A 74 -11.55 -8.22 -4.41
C SER A 74 -11.77 -9.24 -5.51
N ARG A 75 -11.90 -10.51 -5.12
CA ARG A 75 -12.25 -11.64 -6.00
C ARG A 75 -13.00 -12.70 -5.20
N GLY A 76 -14.25 -12.98 -5.61
CA GLY A 76 -15.12 -13.86 -4.83
C GLY A 76 -15.36 -13.31 -3.44
N GLU A 77 -15.02 -14.12 -2.43
CA GLU A 77 -15.19 -13.75 -1.02
C GLU A 77 -13.89 -13.19 -0.38
N SER A 78 -12.81 -13.05 -1.13
CA SER A 78 -11.53 -12.57 -0.59
C SER A 78 -11.27 -11.12 -0.94
N THR A 79 -10.80 -10.36 0.05
CA THR A 79 -10.46 -8.94 -0.08
C THR A 79 -9.04 -8.66 0.39
N LEU A 80 -8.29 -7.92 -0.42
CA LEU A 80 -6.98 -7.39 -0.08
C LEU A 80 -6.99 -5.88 -0.07
N ILE A 81 -6.69 -5.28 1.06
CA ILE A 81 -6.51 -3.84 1.20
C ILE A 81 -5.04 -3.51 1.02
N ILE A 82 -4.71 -2.74 -0.01
CA ILE A 82 -3.35 -2.24 -0.23
C ILE A 82 -3.27 -0.79 0.25
N VAL A 83 -2.29 -0.52 1.10
CA VAL A 83 -1.89 0.84 1.49
C VAL A 83 -0.55 1.14 0.82
N PRO A 84 -0.56 1.94 -0.26
CA PRO A 84 0.67 2.38 -0.90
C PRO A 84 1.39 3.40 -0.01
N GLU A 85 2.68 3.19 0.22
CA GLU A 85 3.53 4.11 0.96
C GLU A 85 4.75 4.49 0.15
N PHE A 86 5.16 5.74 0.27
CA PHE A 86 6.42 6.23 -0.26
C PHE A 86 7.28 6.70 0.92
N SER A 87 8.39 6.03 1.15
CA SER A 87 9.33 6.39 2.21
C SER A 87 10.74 6.03 1.82
N PHE A 88 11.66 6.98 1.98
CA PHE A 88 13.09 6.74 1.82
C PHE A 88 13.65 5.81 2.91
N LYS A 89 12.96 5.68 4.05
CA LYS A 89 13.35 4.81 5.16
C LYS A 89 12.10 4.18 5.78
N PRO A 90 11.65 3.02 5.26
CA PRO A 90 10.49 2.32 5.81
C PRO A 90 10.73 1.72 7.20
N ALA A 91 12.00 1.49 7.54
CA ALA A 91 12.44 1.06 8.87
C ALA A 91 13.06 2.24 9.62
N GLN A 92 12.97 2.22 10.94
CA GLN A 92 13.64 3.14 11.85
C GLN A 92 14.52 2.37 12.82
N SER A 93 15.65 2.95 13.18
CA SER A 93 16.54 2.35 14.18
C SER A 93 15.86 2.34 15.55
N GLY A 94 15.67 1.17 16.10
CA GLY A 94 15.13 0.99 17.44
C GLY A 94 16.14 1.36 18.53
N LEU A 95 15.64 1.60 19.74
CA LEU A 95 16.43 1.99 20.92
C LEU A 95 17.54 0.99 21.29
N TYR A 96 17.49 -0.24 20.77
CA TYR A 96 18.44 -1.33 21.07
C TYR A 96 19.19 -1.82 19.82
N GLY A 97 19.26 -0.98 18.75
CA GLY A 97 20.04 -1.31 17.55
C GLY A 97 19.35 -2.28 16.58
N SER A 98 18.09 -2.64 16.80
CA SER A 98 17.28 -3.40 15.85
C SER A 98 16.42 -2.45 15.04
N ASP A 99 16.42 -2.61 13.71
CA ASP A 99 15.52 -1.85 12.85
C ASP A 99 14.08 -2.34 13.03
N THR A 100 13.16 -1.41 13.18
CA THR A 100 11.71 -1.66 13.27
C THR A 100 10.97 -0.94 12.18
N LEU A 101 9.84 -1.49 11.76
CA LEU A 101 8.93 -0.77 10.86
C LEU A 101 8.43 0.52 11.51
N ARG A 102 8.18 1.55 10.70
CA ARG A 102 7.55 2.76 11.20
C ARG A 102 6.13 2.44 11.69
N PRO A 103 5.76 2.90 12.91
CA PRO A 103 4.50 2.50 13.52
C PRO A 103 3.27 3.03 12.78
N ASP A 104 3.29 4.30 12.32
CA ASP A 104 2.11 4.94 11.74
C ASP A 104 1.52 4.19 10.54
N PRO A 105 2.30 3.81 9.50
CA PRO A 105 1.74 3.03 8.39
C PRO A 105 1.25 1.64 8.81
N LEU A 106 1.94 1.01 9.77
CA LEU A 106 1.54 -0.31 10.28
C LEU A 106 0.23 -0.23 11.07
N TYR A 107 0.07 0.76 11.94
CA TYR A 107 -1.19 0.98 12.67
C TYR A 107 -2.33 1.33 11.72
N ARG A 108 -2.05 2.09 10.68
CA ARG A 108 -3.03 2.46 9.66
C ARG A 108 -3.56 1.23 8.92
N ILE A 109 -2.69 0.39 8.34
CA ILE A 109 -3.14 -0.81 7.64
C ILE A 109 -3.87 -1.77 8.58
N PHE A 110 -3.40 -1.94 9.81
CA PHE A 110 -4.06 -2.79 10.80
C PHE A 110 -5.47 -2.27 11.12
N SER A 111 -5.62 -0.96 11.39
CA SER A 111 -6.91 -0.34 11.64
C SER A 111 -7.87 -0.51 10.46
N TYR A 112 -7.41 -0.29 9.24
CA TYR A 112 -8.21 -0.42 8.03
C TYR A 112 -8.72 -1.86 7.83
N VAL A 113 -7.82 -2.83 7.93
CA VAL A 113 -8.17 -4.26 7.84
C VAL A 113 -9.17 -4.66 8.91
N LYS A 114 -9.00 -4.19 10.14
CA LYS A 114 -9.92 -4.53 11.25
C LYS A 114 -11.31 -3.92 11.05
N ASN A 115 -11.41 -2.66 10.66
CA ASN A 115 -12.70 -2.02 10.39
C ASN A 115 -13.42 -2.73 9.23
N GLU A 116 -12.72 -3.02 8.14
CA GLU A 116 -13.32 -3.74 7.01
C GLU A 116 -13.74 -5.17 7.39
N SER A 117 -12.93 -5.88 8.16
CA SER A 117 -13.27 -7.22 8.64
C SER A 117 -14.51 -7.24 9.55
N TYR A 118 -14.81 -6.13 10.19
CA TYR A 118 -16.02 -5.99 11.00
C TYR A 118 -17.25 -5.73 10.15
N ASN A 119 -17.07 -4.99 9.05
CA ASN A 119 -18.13 -4.59 8.14
C ASN A 119 -18.49 -5.70 7.12
N THR A 120 -17.66 -6.76 7.00
CA THR A 120 -17.90 -7.88 6.09
C THR A 120 -17.66 -9.22 6.76
N ALA A 121 -18.39 -10.24 6.33
CA ALA A 121 -18.14 -11.63 6.77
C ALA A 121 -16.99 -12.30 6.01
N ASN A 122 -16.49 -11.65 4.96
CA ASN A 122 -15.46 -12.20 4.09
C ASN A 122 -14.05 -12.05 4.70
N PRO A 123 -13.11 -12.94 4.36
CA PRO A 123 -11.71 -12.76 4.74
C PRO A 123 -11.14 -11.47 4.19
N VAL A 124 -10.59 -10.63 5.08
CA VAL A 124 -9.92 -9.38 4.74
C VAL A 124 -8.47 -9.45 5.14
N HIS A 125 -7.60 -9.09 4.22
CA HIS A 125 -6.16 -9.06 4.43
C HIS A 125 -5.59 -7.70 4.08
N GLY A 126 -4.36 -7.41 4.51
CA GLY A 126 -3.70 -6.13 4.28
C GLY A 126 -2.34 -6.28 3.61
N LEU A 127 -2.00 -5.33 2.76
CA LEU A 127 -0.67 -5.18 2.18
C LEU A 127 -0.19 -3.73 2.34
N LEU A 128 0.84 -3.55 3.14
CA LEU A 128 1.58 -2.30 3.20
C LEU A 128 2.69 -2.35 2.15
N LEU A 129 2.55 -1.58 1.07
CA LEU A 129 3.43 -1.62 -0.09
C LEU A 129 4.29 -0.36 -0.16
N TYR A 130 5.57 -0.50 0.20
CA TYR A 130 6.54 0.58 0.18
C TYR A 130 7.20 0.74 -1.17
N ALA A 131 7.01 1.87 -1.82
CA ALA A 131 7.81 2.26 -2.97
C ALA A 131 9.24 2.62 -2.52
N SER A 132 10.24 2.06 -3.18
CA SER A 132 11.65 2.40 -2.99
C SER A 132 12.33 2.70 -4.31
N THR A 133 13.33 3.58 -4.29
CA THR A 133 14.12 3.97 -5.47
C THR A 133 15.58 3.52 -5.39
N ASP A 134 16.01 3.01 -4.24
CA ASP A 134 17.42 2.68 -3.99
C ASP A 134 17.73 1.17 -3.90
N GLY A 135 16.71 0.34 -4.11
CA GLY A 135 16.84 -1.12 -4.04
C GLY A 135 17.23 -1.66 -2.65
N SER A 136 17.41 -0.78 -1.66
CA SER A 136 17.98 -1.12 -0.36
C SER A 136 17.02 -1.81 0.60
N THR A 137 15.73 -1.77 0.34
CA THR A 137 14.72 -2.29 1.27
C THR A 137 14.06 -3.54 0.71
N GLY A 138 14.73 -4.67 0.86
CA GLY A 138 14.14 -5.99 0.56
C GLY A 138 13.11 -6.41 1.61
N LEU A 139 12.14 -5.54 1.97
CA LEU A 139 11.07 -5.91 2.89
C LEU A 139 10.17 -6.94 2.22
N ASN A 140 10.03 -8.07 2.87
CA ASN A 140 9.06 -9.11 2.51
C ASN A 140 8.69 -9.88 3.78
N HIS A 141 7.77 -9.30 4.55
CA HIS A 141 7.33 -9.85 5.83
C HIS A 141 5.83 -10.12 5.81
N GLU A 142 5.44 -11.16 6.52
CA GLU A 142 4.06 -11.54 6.73
C GLU A 142 3.78 -11.65 8.22
N TYR A 143 2.67 -11.07 8.65
CA TYR A 143 2.23 -11.06 10.03
C TYR A 143 0.79 -11.54 10.14
N SER A 144 0.55 -12.46 11.07
CA SER A 144 -0.81 -12.85 11.49
C SER A 144 -1.20 -11.97 12.68
N MET A 145 -2.16 -11.09 12.50
CA MET A 145 -2.58 -10.12 13.52
C MET A 145 -4.09 -10.19 13.74
N SER A 146 -4.50 -10.63 14.91
CA SER A 146 -5.93 -10.67 15.32
C SER A 146 -6.87 -11.31 14.28
N GLY A 147 -6.42 -12.41 13.67
CA GLY A 147 -7.21 -13.18 12.70
C GLY A 147 -7.07 -12.73 11.25
N ASN A 148 -6.29 -11.69 10.97
CA ASN A 148 -6.03 -11.22 9.62
C ASN A 148 -4.54 -11.40 9.26
N GLN A 149 -4.25 -11.57 7.97
CA GLN A 149 -2.87 -11.54 7.45
C GLN A 149 -2.53 -10.13 6.99
N ILE A 150 -1.34 -9.64 7.35
CA ILE A 150 -0.81 -8.36 6.92
C ILE A 150 0.57 -8.57 6.35
N TRP A 151 0.74 -8.26 5.07
CA TRP A 151 2.02 -8.27 4.40
C TRP A 151 2.64 -6.88 4.38
N VAL A 152 3.96 -6.84 4.50
CA VAL A 152 4.75 -5.62 4.35
C VAL A 152 5.81 -5.89 3.31
N ARG A 153 5.72 -5.22 2.17
CA ARG A 153 6.61 -5.45 1.02
C ARG A 153 7.19 -4.15 0.49
N SER A 154 8.43 -4.23 0.00
CA SER A 154 9.02 -3.17 -0.81
C SER A 154 8.75 -3.41 -2.29
N PHE A 155 8.56 -2.31 -3.02
CA PHE A 155 8.35 -2.27 -4.45
C PHE A 155 9.42 -1.35 -5.06
N ASN A 156 10.40 -1.95 -5.72
CA ASN A 156 11.55 -1.23 -6.25
C ASN A 156 11.21 -0.56 -7.58
N LEU A 157 11.07 0.76 -7.57
CA LEU A 157 10.74 1.57 -8.75
C LEU A 157 11.88 1.71 -9.77
N ASP A 158 13.12 1.35 -9.41
CA ASP A 158 14.27 1.37 -10.33
C ASP A 158 14.29 0.19 -11.30
N ARG A 159 13.43 -0.80 -11.07
CA ARG A 159 13.29 -1.94 -11.98
C ARG A 159 12.65 -1.52 -13.30
N ASN A 160 12.93 -2.31 -14.35
CA ASN A 160 12.27 -2.13 -15.63
C ASN A 160 10.75 -2.42 -15.52
N PHE A 161 9.98 -1.87 -16.44
CA PHE A 161 8.51 -1.98 -16.42
C PHE A 161 8.00 -3.43 -16.39
N LYS A 162 8.67 -4.34 -17.09
CA LYS A 162 8.27 -5.76 -17.12
C LYS A 162 8.41 -6.43 -15.74
N GLU A 163 9.47 -6.13 -15.02
CA GLU A 163 9.68 -6.64 -13.66
C GLU A 163 8.66 -6.06 -12.68
N LEU A 164 8.39 -4.74 -12.76
CA LEU A 164 7.34 -4.09 -11.96
C LEU A 164 5.97 -4.71 -12.20
N PHE A 165 5.67 -5.01 -13.46
CA PHE A 165 4.46 -5.69 -13.88
C PHE A 165 4.34 -7.10 -13.26
N MET A 166 5.43 -7.86 -13.30
CA MET A 166 5.47 -9.21 -12.72
C MET A 166 5.33 -9.19 -11.21
N ASP A 167 5.95 -8.22 -10.53
CA ASP A 167 5.85 -8.07 -9.07
C ASP A 167 4.40 -7.80 -8.64
N LEU A 168 3.70 -6.87 -9.29
CA LEU A 168 2.28 -6.59 -8.98
C LEU A 168 1.37 -7.78 -9.32
N LYS A 169 1.64 -8.47 -10.42
CA LYS A 169 0.89 -9.67 -10.81
C LYS A 169 1.10 -10.81 -9.80
N SER A 170 2.32 -10.98 -9.30
CA SER A 170 2.62 -12.02 -8.29
C SER A 170 1.85 -11.78 -6.98
N ILE A 171 1.73 -10.53 -6.54
CA ILE A 171 0.93 -10.17 -5.36
C ILE A 171 -0.52 -10.65 -5.53
N ALA A 172 -1.12 -10.40 -6.69
CA ALA A 172 -2.48 -10.82 -6.96
C ALA A 172 -2.62 -12.34 -7.03
N ILE A 173 -1.67 -13.04 -7.66
CA ILE A 173 -1.67 -14.50 -7.76
C ILE A 173 -1.49 -15.15 -6.38
N GLU A 174 -0.56 -14.64 -5.58
CA GLU A 174 -0.31 -15.16 -4.23
C GLU A 174 -1.55 -15.03 -3.34
N HIS A 175 -2.30 -13.95 -3.49
CA HIS A 175 -3.47 -13.70 -2.65
C HIS A 175 -4.75 -14.37 -3.17
N PHE A 176 -4.99 -14.32 -4.46
CA PHE A 176 -6.25 -14.78 -5.07
C PHE A 176 -6.13 -16.11 -5.84
N GLY A 177 -4.94 -16.68 -5.94
CA GLY A 177 -4.66 -17.85 -6.76
C GLY A 177 -4.46 -17.50 -8.24
N GLU A 178 -4.03 -18.50 -9.03
CA GLU A 178 -3.79 -18.31 -10.44
C GLU A 178 -5.04 -17.85 -11.21
N PHE A 179 -4.82 -16.99 -12.19
CA PHE A 179 -5.84 -16.57 -13.12
C PHE A 179 -5.78 -17.50 -14.34
N GLN A 180 -6.82 -18.27 -14.55
CA GLN A 180 -6.99 -18.96 -15.84
C GLN A 180 -7.19 -17.89 -16.91
N GLY A 181 -6.28 -17.85 -17.88
CA GLY A 181 -6.33 -16.92 -19.01
C GLY A 181 -7.46 -17.25 -19.99
#